data_9f01acda6cf17e5f2f29450bf7ebe117
#
_entry.id   9f01acda6cf17e5f2f29450bf7ebe117
#
_cell.length_a   1.000
_cell.length_b   1.000
_cell.length_c   1.000
_cell.angle_alpha   90.00
_cell.angle_beta   90.00
_cell.angle_gamma   90.00
#
_symmetry.space_group_name_H-M   'P 1'
#
loop_
_entity.id
_entity.type
_entity.pdbx_description
1 polymer ?
#
loop_
_entity_poly.entity_id
_entity_poly.type
_entity_poly.pdbx_seq_one_letter_code
_entity_poly.pdbx_strand_id
1 'polypeptide(L)'
;MTPTPTPLVLIVDDNEKNVKLARDVLRAAGFRTLEAASGAEGMALANEHLPSVILMDLRLPDMDGADAARKLANGPRTSAIPVVALSALALEGGVAWLLSNGFAGHLEKPIDIQEFPHQVRRYCSG
;
A
#
# COMPACT_ATOMS: atom_id res chain seq x y z
N MET A 1 28.60 7.10 -9.80
CA MET A 1 27.13 6.99 -9.92
C MET A 1 26.54 6.49 -8.61
N THR A 2 25.65 7.26 -8.03
CA THR A 2 24.99 6.84 -6.80
C THR A 2 23.90 5.80 -7.14
N PRO A 3 23.87 4.67 -6.43
CA PRO A 3 22.82 3.69 -6.69
C PRO A 3 21.45 4.27 -6.33
N THR A 4 20.44 3.90 -7.10
CA THR A 4 19.06 4.27 -6.80
C THR A 4 18.67 3.67 -5.46
N PRO A 5 18.09 4.46 -4.52
CA PRO A 5 17.65 3.89 -3.25
C PRO A 5 16.65 2.76 -3.47
N THR A 6 16.77 1.71 -2.66
CA THR A 6 15.81 0.60 -2.71
C THR A 6 14.44 1.11 -2.26
N PRO A 7 13.39 0.91 -3.05
CA PRO A 7 12.05 1.36 -2.66
C PRO A 7 11.58 0.71 -1.36
N LEU A 8 10.89 1.49 -0.55
CA LEU A 8 10.29 1.03 0.70
C LEU A 8 8.78 0.91 0.51
N VAL A 9 8.23 -0.27 0.78
CA VAL A 9 6.80 -0.55 0.65
C VAL A 9 6.21 -0.76 2.03
N LEU A 10 5.18 -0.01 2.37
CA LEU A 10 4.41 -0.22 3.58
C LEU A 10 3.19 -1.07 3.25
N ILE A 11 3.05 -2.21 3.92
CA ILE A 11 1.94 -3.14 3.74
C ILE A 11 1.02 -3.01 4.95
N VAL A 12 -0.22 -2.57 4.72
CA VAL A 12 -1.22 -2.39 5.78
C VAL A 12 -2.33 -3.39 5.57
N ASP A 13 -2.34 -4.47 6.35
CA ASP A 13 -3.28 -5.57 6.25
C ASP A 13 -3.25 -6.33 7.57
N ASP A 14 -4.40 -6.67 8.13
CA ASP A 14 -4.46 -7.43 9.39
C ASP A 14 -4.37 -8.94 9.21
N ASN A 15 -4.37 -9.43 7.98
CA ASN A 15 -4.24 -10.86 7.69
C ASN A 15 -2.76 -11.23 7.56
N GLU A 16 -2.24 -11.95 8.55
CA GLU A 16 -0.83 -12.32 8.61
C GLU A 16 -0.35 -13.11 7.39
N LYS A 17 -1.20 -13.96 6.83
CA LYS A 17 -0.83 -14.77 5.65
C LYS A 17 -0.66 -13.89 4.41
N ASN A 18 -1.54 -12.91 4.23
CA ASN A 18 -1.44 -11.97 3.12
C ASN A 18 -0.20 -11.10 3.25
N VAL A 19 0.06 -10.60 4.46
CA VAL A 19 1.23 -9.77 4.75
C VAL A 19 2.52 -10.55 4.48
N LYS A 20 2.58 -11.79 4.98
CA LYS A 20 3.76 -12.63 4.79
C LYS A 20 4.04 -12.89 3.31
N LEU A 21 3.00 -13.24 2.55
CA LEU A 21 3.16 -13.49 1.12
C LEU A 21 3.64 -12.24 0.39
N ALA A 22 2.98 -11.10 0.61
CA ALA A 22 3.36 -9.84 -0.01
C ALA A 22 4.79 -9.45 0.35
N ARG A 23 5.14 -9.53 1.63
CA ARG A 23 6.49 -9.23 2.11
C ARG A 23 7.53 -10.09 1.45
N ASP A 24 7.33 -11.42 1.46
CA ASP A 24 8.33 -12.35 0.95
C ASP A 24 8.55 -12.15 -0.56
N VAL A 25 7.46 -11.96 -1.31
CA VAL A 25 7.54 -11.72 -2.75
C VAL A 25 8.27 -10.41 -3.05
N LEU A 26 7.94 -9.34 -2.31
CA LEU A 26 8.56 -8.03 -2.53
C LEU A 26 10.03 -8.02 -2.13
N ARG A 27 10.38 -8.62 -1.01
CA ARG A 27 11.79 -8.72 -0.57
C ARG A 27 12.63 -9.51 -1.57
N ALA A 28 12.08 -10.60 -2.09
CA ALA A 28 12.76 -11.39 -3.12
C ALA A 28 13.01 -10.57 -4.40
N ALA A 29 12.18 -9.58 -4.67
CA ALA A 29 12.31 -8.70 -5.83
C ALA A 29 13.17 -7.45 -5.55
N GLY A 30 13.75 -7.33 -4.36
CA GLY A 30 14.65 -6.24 -4.01
C GLY A 30 14.03 -5.07 -3.27
N PHE A 31 12.77 -5.17 -2.86
CA PHE A 31 12.11 -4.11 -2.08
C PHE A 31 12.45 -4.24 -0.59
N ARG A 32 12.47 -3.10 0.10
CA ARG A 32 12.39 -3.08 1.55
C ARG A 32 10.92 -2.98 1.94
N THR A 33 10.53 -3.57 3.06
CA THR A 33 9.13 -3.62 3.48
C THR A 33 8.96 -3.23 4.94
N LEU A 34 7.83 -2.57 5.23
CA LEU A 34 7.31 -2.36 6.57
C LEU A 34 5.91 -2.94 6.61
N GLU A 35 5.46 -3.34 7.79
CA GLU A 35 4.17 -3.99 7.97
C GLU A 35 3.38 -3.31 9.07
N ALA A 36 2.07 -3.16 8.85
CA ALA A 36 1.14 -2.64 9.83
C ALA A 36 -0.13 -3.48 9.80
N ALA A 37 -0.69 -3.76 10.97
CA ALA A 37 -1.89 -4.59 11.10
C ALA A 37 -3.16 -3.75 11.29
N SER A 38 -3.05 -2.43 11.33
CA SER A 38 -4.17 -1.52 11.52
C SER A 38 -3.96 -0.23 10.76
N GLY A 39 -5.03 0.53 10.57
CA GLY A 39 -4.94 1.83 9.91
C GLY A 39 -4.12 2.82 10.71
N ALA A 40 -4.30 2.86 12.03
CA ALA A 40 -3.54 3.76 12.90
C ALA A 40 -2.04 3.48 12.85
N GLU A 41 -1.64 2.21 12.93
CA GLU A 41 -0.24 1.81 12.83
C GLU A 41 0.31 2.17 11.45
N GLY A 42 -0.47 1.90 10.39
CA GLY A 42 -0.07 2.23 9.03
C GLY A 42 0.18 3.71 8.82
N MET A 43 -0.70 4.56 9.33
CA MET A 43 -0.54 6.01 9.24
C MET A 43 0.69 6.48 10.02
N ALA A 44 0.92 5.93 11.22
CA ALA A 44 2.09 6.29 12.02
C ALA A 44 3.40 5.92 11.30
N LEU A 45 3.48 4.72 10.74
CA LEU A 45 4.66 4.28 10.00
C LEU A 45 4.87 5.09 8.72
N ALA A 46 3.78 5.44 8.03
CA ALA A 46 3.87 6.26 6.82
C ALA A 46 4.44 7.65 7.12
N ASN A 47 4.01 8.27 8.21
CA ASN A 47 4.54 9.57 8.62
C ASN A 47 5.99 9.50 9.07
N GLU A 48 6.38 8.42 9.73
CA GLU A 48 7.73 8.25 10.25
C GLU A 48 8.73 7.91 9.15
N HIS A 49 8.38 6.99 8.27
CA HIS A 49 9.32 6.41 7.31
C HIS A 49 9.19 6.91 5.88
N LEU A 50 8.10 7.57 5.53
CA LEU A 50 7.82 8.12 4.19
C LEU A 50 8.09 7.07 3.08
N PRO A 51 7.34 5.96 3.07
CA PRO A 51 7.57 4.91 2.07
C PRO A 51 7.30 5.39 0.65
N SER A 52 7.81 4.64 -0.32
CA SER A 52 7.62 4.93 -1.75
C SER A 52 6.19 4.62 -2.21
N VAL A 53 5.54 3.68 -1.54
CA VAL A 53 4.15 3.29 -1.83
C VAL A 53 3.56 2.63 -0.58
N ILE A 54 2.25 2.78 -0.40
CA ILE A 54 1.49 2.14 0.67
C ILE A 54 0.48 1.19 0.04
N LEU A 55 0.54 -0.08 0.42
CA LEU A 55 -0.45 -1.08 0.03
C LEU A 55 -1.45 -1.20 1.18
N MET A 56 -2.70 -0.84 0.94
CA MET A 56 -3.70 -0.67 1.99
C MET A 56 -4.89 -1.59 1.76
N ASP A 57 -5.16 -2.49 2.70
CA ASP A 57 -6.38 -3.28 2.70
C ASP A 57 -7.58 -2.34 2.91
N LEU A 58 -8.67 -2.61 2.23
CA LEU A 58 -9.89 -1.81 2.36
C LEU A 58 -10.61 -2.07 3.69
N ARG A 59 -10.39 -3.23 4.31
CA ARG A 59 -11.00 -3.58 5.59
C ARG A 59 -9.94 -3.78 6.65
N LEU A 60 -9.85 -2.84 7.56
CA LEU A 60 -8.92 -2.88 8.69
C LEU A 60 -9.72 -2.97 9.99
N PRO A 61 -9.11 -3.49 11.08
CA PRO A 61 -9.86 -3.69 12.33
C PRO A 61 -10.31 -2.41 13.01
N ASP A 62 -9.61 -1.30 12.78
CA ASP A 62 -9.88 -0.03 13.46
C ASP A 62 -10.53 1.03 12.56
N MET A 63 -10.48 0.86 11.25
CA MET A 63 -11.07 1.83 10.31
C MET A 63 -11.16 1.24 8.90
N ASP A 64 -11.95 1.86 8.04
CA ASP A 64 -11.94 1.52 6.63
C ASP A 64 -10.66 2.02 5.98
N GLY A 65 -10.11 1.22 5.06
CA GLY A 65 -8.93 1.61 4.30
C GLY A 65 -9.12 2.92 3.55
N ALA A 66 -10.34 3.19 3.09
CA ALA A 66 -10.67 4.45 2.42
C ALA A 66 -10.51 5.66 3.34
N ASP A 67 -10.88 5.53 4.62
CA ASP A 67 -10.69 6.60 5.60
C ASP A 67 -9.21 6.87 5.84
N ALA A 68 -8.41 5.80 5.96
CA ALA A 68 -6.96 5.93 6.12
C ALA A 68 -6.33 6.58 4.88
N ALA A 69 -6.76 6.18 3.68
CA ALA A 69 -6.25 6.75 2.43
C ALA A 69 -6.53 8.26 2.33
N ARG A 70 -7.76 8.68 2.70
CA ARG A 70 -8.10 10.11 2.70
C ARG A 70 -7.24 10.91 3.67
N LYS A 71 -7.01 10.38 4.87
CA LYS A 71 -6.17 11.04 5.87
C LYS A 71 -4.73 11.15 5.40
N LEU A 72 -4.19 10.12 4.77
CA LEU A 72 -2.85 10.15 4.20
C LEU A 72 -2.75 11.14 3.06
N ALA A 73 -3.75 11.19 2.17
CA ALA A 73 -3.78 12.11 1.04
C ALA A 73 -3.84 13.58 1.49
N ASN A 74 -4.42 13.84 2.65
CA ASN A 74 -4.53 15.19 3.21
C ASN A 74 -3.40 15.54 4.18
N GLY A 75 -2.54 14.59 4.51
CA GLY A 75 -1.43 14.82 5.43
C GLY A 75 -0.28 15.56 4.75
N PRO A 76 0.35 16.55 5.43
CA PRO A 76 1.41 17.34 4.80
C PRO A 76 2.67 16.54 4.45
N ARG A 77 2.93 15.46 5.20
CA ARG A 77 4.10 14.62 4.93
C ARG A 77 3.79 13.46 3.98
N THR A 78 2.53 13.02 3.93
CA THR A 78 2.13 11.77 3.25
C THR A 78 1.38 11.99 1.95
N SER A 79 1.00 13.23 1.62
CA SER A 79 0.17 13.53 0.46
C SER A 79 0.78 13.11 -0.88
N ALA A 80 2.11 13.05 -0.98
CA ALA A 80 2.79 12.65 -2.20
C ALA A 80 3.00 11.13 -2.31
N ILE A 81 2.70 10.37 -1.26
CA ILE A 81 2.90 8.92 -1.26
C ILE A 81 1.69 8.24 -1.90
N PRO A 82 1.89 7.46 -2.98
CA PRO A 82 0.77 6.74 -3.58
C PRO A 82 0.24 5.66 -2.64
N VAL A 83 -1.07 5.62 -2.47
CA VAL A 83 -1.76 4.59 -1.67
C VAL A 83 -2.52 3.69 -2.64
N VAL A 84 -2.20 2.42 -2.63
CA VAL A 84 -2.80 1.43 -3.53
C VAL A 84 -3.68 0.49 -2.74
N ALA A 85 -4.94 0.35 -3.16
CA ALA A 85 -5.88 -0.53 -2.48
C ALA A 85 -5.59 -1.99 -2.77
N LEU A 86 -5.68 -2.83 -1.74
CA LEU A 86 -5.68 -4.28 -1.88
C LEU A 86 -7.10 -4.79 -1.64
N SER A 87 -7.68 -5.53 -2.58
CA SER A 87 -9.06 -5.99 -2.46
C SER A 87 -9.24 -7.38 -3.07
N ALA A 88 -10.00 -8.24 -2.37
CA ALA A 88 -10.35 -9.57 -2.85
C ALA A 88 -11.65 -9.56 -3.68
N LEU A 89 -12.42 -8.48 -3.62
CA LEU A 89 -13.74 -8.40 -4.23
C LEU A 89 -13.80 -7.27 -5.26
N ALA A 90 -14.69 -7.44 -6.24
CA ALA A 90 -15.02 -6.35 -7.16
C ALA A 90 -15.57 -5.16 -6.35
N LEU A 91 -15.07 -3.97 -6.64
CA LEU A 91 -15.43 -2.77 -5.90
C LEU A 91 -16.68 -2.13 -6.47
N GLU A 92 -17.62 -1.77 -5.60
CA GLU A 92 -18.73 -0.92 -6.01
C GLU A 92 -18.19 0.47 -6.33
N GLY A 93 -18.61 1.04 -7.45
CA GLY A 93 -18.10 2.33 -7.90
C GLY A 93 -16.77 2.26 -8.64
N GLY A 94 -16.08 1.12 -8.59
CA GLY A 94 -14.88 0.85 -9.37
C GLY A 94 -13.72 1.80 -9.10
N VAL A 95 -12.93 2.05 -10.15
CA VAL A 95 -11.71 2.89 -10.06
C VAL A 95 -12.06 4.34 -9.69
N ALA A 96 -13.19 4.85 -10.19
CA ALA A 96 -13.60 6.23 -9.88
C ALA A 96 -13.80 6.43 -8.38
N TRP A 97 -14.41 5.44 -7.70
CA TRP A 97 -14.59 5.49 -6.25
C TRP A 97 -13.24 5.50 -5.52
N LEU A 98 -12.31 4.65 -5.95
CA LEU A 98 -10.98 4.61 -5.35
C LEU A 98 -10.26 5.95 -5.50
N LEU A 99 -10.25 6.51 -6.69
CA LEU A 99 -9.58 7.79 -6.95
C LEU A 99 -10.19 8.92 -6.12
N SER A 100 -11.52 8.92 -5.97
CA SER A 100 -12.20 9.94 -5.18
C SER A 100 -11.89 9.85 -3.68
N ASN A 101 -11.42 8.68 -3.22
CA ASN A 101 -11.04 8.46 -1.83
C ASN A 101 -9.52 8.54 -1.59
N GLY A 102 -8.76 9.03 -2.56
CA GLY A 102 -7.34 9.28 -2.38
C GLY A 102 -6.43 8.12 -2.75
N PHE A 103 -6.95 7.02 -3.28
CA PHE A 103 -6.12 5.92 -3.76
C PHE A 103 -5.53 6.25 -5.13
N ALA A 104 -4.29 5.82 -5.35
CA ALA A 104 -3.64 5.94 -6.65
C ALA A 104 -4.04 4.81 -7.59
N GLY A 105 -4.48 3.67 -7.05
CA GLY A 105 -4.86 2.52 -7.85
C GLY A 105 -5.28 1.35 -6.97
N HIS A 106 -5.30 0.17 -7.57
CA HIS A 106 -5.86 -1.03 -6.97
C HIS A 106 -5.13 -2.28 -7.46
N LEU A 107 -4.89 -3.21 -6.55
CA LEU A 107 -4.37 -4.54 -6.85
C LEU A 107 -5.31 -5.58 -6.28
N GLU A 108 -5.57 -6.63 -7.05
CA GLU A 108 -6.49 -7.69 -6.66
C GLU A 108 -5.81 -8.73 -5.76
N LYS A 109 -6.57 -9.27 -4.83
CA LYS A 109 -6.19 -10.46 -4.05
C LYS A 109 -6.87 -11.68 -4.64
N PRO A 110 -6.23 -12.87 -4.60
CA PRO A 110 -4.85 -13.10 -4.18
C PRO A 110 -3.85 -12.47 -5.15
N ILE A 111 -2.71 -12.05 -4.64
CA ILE A 111 -1.67 -11.47 -5.49
C ILE A 111 -1.08 -12.52 -6.42
N ASP A 112 -0.74 -12.10 -7.64
CA ASP A 112 0.01 -12.94 -8.57
C ASP A 112 1.49 -12.77 -8.27
N ILE A 113 2.17 -13.84 -7.87
CA ILE A 113 3.55 -13.78 -7.41
C ILE A 113 4.48 -13.19 -8.47
N GLN A 114 4.23 -13.47 -9.74
CA GLN A 114 5.06 -12.98 -10.83
C GLN A 114 4.79 -11.51 -11.17
N GLU A 115 3.53 -11.11 -11.17
CA GLU A 115 3.11 -9.75 -11.56
C GLU A 115 3.20 -8.73 -10.43
N PHE A 116 3.00 -9.17 -9.19
CA PHE A 116 2.89 -8.28 -8.05
C PHE A 116 4.08 -7.32 -7.89
N PRO A 117 5.34 -7.79 -7.95
CA PRO A 117 6.47 -6.86 -7.83
C PRO A 117 6.50 -5.82 -8.94
N HIS A 118 6.13 -6.18 -10.15
CA HIS A 118 6.07 -5.24 -11.28
C HIS A 118 4.97 -4.22 -11.10
N GLN A 119 3.81 -4.65 -10.62
CA GLN A 119 2.69 -3.77 -10.35
C GLN A 119 3.02 -2.76 -9.27
N VAL A 120 3.65 -3.22 -8.17
CA VAL A 120 4.06 -2.36 -7.07
C VAL A 120 5.10 -1.34 -7.54
N ARG A 121 6.06 -1.78 -8.35
CA ARG A 121 7.11 -0.90 -8.87
C ARG A 121 6.54 0.27 -9.67
N ARG A 122 5.48 0.03 -10.44
CA ARG A 122 4.83 1.08 -11.24
C ARG A 122 4.23 2.18 -10.37
N TYR A 123 3.82 1.85 -9.14
CA TYR A 123 3.24 2.81 -8.22
C TYR A 123 4.29 3.53 -7.36
N CYS A 124 5.49 3.03 -7.26
CA CYS A 124 6.51 3.66 -6.44
C CYS A 124 6.83 5.06 -6.93
N SER A 125 6.82 6.03 -6.01
CA SER A 125 7.19 7.41 -6.31
C SER A 125 8.71 7.54 -6.37
N GLY A 126 9.18 8.31 -7.28
CA GLY A 126 10.60 8.58 -7.48
C GLY A 126 11.26 7.60 -8.39
#